data_687f4f7c93ed2c86c1005abc0e727e0f
#
_entry.id   687f4f7c93ed2c86c1005abc0e727e0f
#
_cell.length_a   1.000
_cell.length_b   1.000
_cell.length_c   1.000
_cell.angle_alpha   90.00
_cell.angle_beta   90.00
_cell.angle_gamma   90.00
#
_symmetry.space_group_name_H-M   'P 1'
#
loop_
_entity.id
_entity.type
_entity.pdbx_description
1 polymer ?
#
loop_
_entity_poly.entity_id
_entity_poly.type
_entity_poly.pdbx_seq_one_letter_code
_entity_poly.pdbx_strand_id
1 'polypeptide(L)'
;MIFQDNILKEYLKNVYFITGTPCGGKTTVSRALAKKHNFIIYDVDEQFPVHQKIADSKFQPSMTKSFKNADEFFCRPIEEYTKWLINNTREQLDFVILDLIRLSQNQTVLCDCHLTIEAADKLTDVSRVVFLIKNPSNLIEDYCNRADHQNFSDFINSSTNVDDAKLTANRTLKNINTEHYHKIKNSHYFWIERNENSTVEETVYKVEQHFHW
;
A
#
# COMPACT_ATOMS: atom_id res chain seq x y z
N MET A 1 -24.24 -2.35 5.99
CA MET A 1 -23.94 -2.14 7.45
C MET A 1 -22.56 -1.51 7.50
N ILE A 2 -22.39 -0.44 8.26
CA ILE A 2 -21.08 0.23 8.44
C ILE A 2 -20.70 0.03 9.90
N PHE A 3 -19.53 -0.55 10.17
CA PHE A 3 -19.00 -0.64 11.52
C PHE A 3 -18.61 0.75 12.03
N GLN A 4 -18.82 0.99 13.33
CA GLN A 4 -18.31 2.21 13.96
C GLN A 4 -16.80 2.10 14.16
N ASP A 5 -16.09 3.23 14.03
CA ASP A 5 -14.63 3.29 14.08
C ASP A 5 -14.05 2.73 15.37
N ASN A 6 -14.70 3.00 16.53
CA ASN A 6 -14.27 2.46 17.82
C ASN A 6 -14.33 0.93 17.88
N ILE A 7 -15.28 0.30 17.18
CA ILE A 7 -15.37 -1.17 17.12
C ILE A 7 -14.20 -1.71 16.29
N LEU A 8 -13.93 -1.13 15.11
CA LEU A 8 -12.81 -1.55 14.29
C LEU A 8 -11.47 -1.40 15.00
N LYS A 9 -11.24 -0.26 15.67
CA LYS A 9 -10.03 0.00 16.46
C LYS A 9 -9.82 -1.01 17.59
N GLU A 10 -10.88 -1.43 18.28
CA GLU A 10 -10.80 -2.44 19.33
C GLU A 10 -10.44 -3.82 18.76
N TYR A 11 -11.08 -4.24 17.65
CA TYR A 11 -10.77 -5.52 17.01
C TYR A 11 -9.39 -5.55 16.35
N LEU A 12 -8.84 -4.40 15.97
CA LEU A 12 -7.53 -4.25 15.34
C LEU A 12 -6.44 -3.76 16.33
N LYS A 13 -6.68 -3.80 17.64
CA LYS A 13 -5.75 -3.28 18.65
C LYS A 13 -4.38 -3.96 18.69
N ASN A 14 -4.28 -5.19 18.18
CA ASN A 14 -3.02 -5.93 18.04
C ASN A 14 -2.40 -5.80 16.63
N VAL A 15 -2.93 -4.89 15.78
CA VAL A 15 -2.39 -4.62 14.45
C VAL A 15 -1.60 -3.32 14.48
N TYR A 16 -0.38 -3.36 13.93
CA TYR A 16 0.45 -2.20 13.65
C TYR A 16 0.57 -2.03 12.14
N PHE A 17 0.37 -0.81 11.67
CA PHE A 17 0.33 -0.52 10.23
C PHE A 17 1.61 0.19 9.80
N ILE A 18 2.30 -0.37 8.81
CA ILE A 18 3.35 0.30 8.06
C ILE A 18 2.79 0.61 6.69
N THR A 19 2.57 1.88 6.42
CA THR A 19 1.89 2.38 5.25
C THR A 19 2.67 3.54 4.61
N GLY A 20 2.12 4.21 3.61
CA GLY A 20 2.73 5.37 2.98
C GLY A 20 2.84 5.25 1.47
N THR A 21 3.80 5.98 0.87
CA THR A 21 3.95 6.01 -0.59
C THR A 21 4.72 4.80 -1.14
N PRO A 22 4.61 4.48 -2.43
CA PRO A 22 5.51 3.52 -3.08
C PRO A 22 6.97 3.92 -2.89
N CYS A 23 7.86 2.94 -2.87
CA CYS A 23 9.30 3.11 -2.70
C CYS A 23 9.73 3.77 -1.36
N GLY A 24 8.82 4.00 -0.41
CA GLY A 24 9.11 4.51 0.94
C GLY A 24 9.85 3.52 1.83
N GLY A 25 9.99 2.25 1.42
CA GLY A 25 10.72 1.23 2.17
C GLY A 25 9.84 0.37 3.08
N LYS A 26 8.52 0.43 2.95
CA LYS A 26 7.54 -0.30 3.77
C LYS A 26 7.90 -1.77 3.94
N THR A 27 7.93 -2.53 2.85
CA THR A 27 8.16 -3.99 2.87
C THR A 27 9.50 -4.36 3.49
N THR A 28 10.56 -3.60 3.21
CA THR A 28 11.88 -3.84 3.80
C THR A 28 11.86 -3.65 5.31
N VAL A 29 11.26 -2.56 5.78
CA VAL A 29 11.15 -2.23 7.22
C VAL A 29 10.21 -3.21 7.91
N SER A 30 9.06 -3.54 7.31
CA SER A 30 8.09 -4.50 7.85
C SER A 30 8.73 -5.88 8.07
N ARG A 31 9.47 -6.38 7.08
CA ARG A 31 10.17 -7.67 7.18
C ARG A 31 11.26 -7.66 8.25
N ALA A 32 12.02 -6.56 8.36
CA ALA A 32 13.06 -6.42 9.39
C ALA A 32 12.45 -6.43 10.80
N LEU A 33 11.38 -5.65 11.03
CA LEU A 33 10.66 -5.59 12.31
C LEU A 33 9.99 -6.92 12.66
N ALA A 34 9.28 -7.53 11.71
CA ALA A 34 8.61 -8.81 11.94
C ALA A 34 9.61 -9.89 12.33
N LYS A 35 10.77 -9.94 11.68
CA LYS A 35 11.86 -10.87 12.04
C LYS A 35 12.43 -10.60 13.43
N LYS A 36 12.65 -9.33 13.78
CA LYS A 36 13.24 -8.91 15.06
C LYS A 36 12.34 -9.22 16.25
N HIS A 37 11.04 -8.97 16.11
CA HIS A 37 10.04 -9.09 17.18
C HIS A 37 9.23 -10.39 17.11
N ASN A 38 9.49 -11.26 16.14
CA ASN A 38 8.71 -12.49 15.91
C ASN A 38 7.21 -12.21 15.71
N PHE A 39 6.87 -11.14 14.98
CA PHE A 39 5.50 -10.79 14.64
C PHE A 39 5.06 -11.46 13.34
N ILE A 40 3.76 -11.66 13.18
CA ILE A 40 3.20 -12.01 11.87
C ILE A 40 3.30 -10.79 10.96
N ILE A 41 3.83 -10.99 9.76
CA ILE A 41 3.72 -10.01 8.68
C ILE A 41 2.50 -10.33 7.82
N TYR A 42 1.71 -9.31 7.53
CA TYR A 42 0.60 -9.34 6.59
C TYR A 42 0.89 -8.34 5.48
N ASP A 43 1.30 -8.85 4.32
CA ASP A 43 1.57 -8.06 3.12
C ASP A 43 0.32 -8.06 2.24
N VAL A 44 -0.30 -6.88 2.07
CA VAL A 44 -1.56 -6.74 1.35
C VAL A 44 -1.42 -7.06 -0.13
N ASP A 45 -0.26 -6.79 -0.73
CA ASP A 45 0.00 -7.08 -2.14
C ASP A 45 0.10 -8.60 -2.38
N GLU A 46 0.72 -9.34 -1.45
CA GLU A 46 0.78 -10.81 -1.50
C GLU A 46 -0.60 -11.46 -1.35
N GLN A 47 -1.55 -10.81 -0.65
CA GLN A 47 -2.90 -11.31 -0.46
C GLN A 47 -3.85 -10.96 -1.61
N PHE A 48 -3.51 -10.02 -2.47
CA PHE A 48 -4.39 -9.59 -3.56
C PHE A 48 -4.91 -10.74 -4.44
N PRO A 49 -4.08 -11.70 -4.90
CA PRO A 49 -4.57 -12.84 -5.70
C PRO A 49 -5.54 -13.77 -4.96
N VAL A 50 -5.43 -13.84 -3.63
CA VAL A 50 -6.34 -14.64 -2.79
C VAL A 50 -7.69 -13.94 -2.70
N HIS A 51 -7.69 -12.63 -2.41
CA HIS A 51 -8.90 -11.81 -2.35
C HIS A 51 -9.62 -11.77 -3.70
N GLN A 52 -8.87 -11.65 -4.80
CA GLN A 52 -9.44 -11.61 -6.15
C GLN A 52 -10.24 -12.87 -6.50
N LYS A 53 -9.84 -14.05 -5.99
CA LYS A 53 -10.55 -15.32 -6.24
C LYS A 53 -11.94 -15.38 -5.59
N ILE A 54 -12.15 -14.63 -4.51
CA ILE A 54 -13.42 -14.59 -3.77
C ILE A 54 -14.19 -13.30 -4.01
N ALA A 55 -13.60 -12.34 -4.73
CA ALA A 55 -14.25 -11.09 -5.13
C ALA A 55 -15.38 -11.36 -6.14
N ASP A 56 -16.47 -10.58 -6.05
CA ASP A 56 -17.63 -10.64 -6.92
C ASP A 56 -17.73 -9.37 -7.76
N SER A 57 -17.97 -9.50 -9.06
CA SER A 57 -17.99 -8.37 -9.99
C SER A 57 -19.08 -7.34 -9.72
N LYS A 58 -20.13 -7.71 -8.99
CA LYS A 58 -21.18 -6.78 -8.56
C LYS A 58 -20.73 -5.88 -7.41
N PHE A 59 -19.86 -6.40 -6.52
CA PHE A 59 -19.42 -5.71 -5.31
C PHE A 59 -17.98 -5.19 -5.40
N GLN A 60 -17.10 -5.90 -6.11
CA GLN A 60 -15.70 -5.55 -6.32
C GLN A 60 -15.38 -5.49 -7.83
N PRO A 61 -16.04 -4.58 -8.60
CA PRO A 61 -15.87 -4.52 -10.05
C PRO A 61 -14.45 -4.14 -10.49
N SER A 62 -13.70 -3.40 -9.68
CA SER A 62 -12.32 -3.01 -10.01
C SER A 62 -11.34 -4.15 -9.78
N MET A 63 -11.50 -4.92 -8.70
CA MET A 63 -10.66 -6.09 -8.41
C MET A 63 -10.88 -7.22 -9.40
N THR A 64 -12.10 -7.39 -9.91
CA THR A 64 -12.47 -8.46 -10.86
C THR A 64 -12.30 -8.06 -12.32
N LYS A 65 -11.97 -6.79 -12.61
CA LYS A 65 -11.71 -6.33 -13.98
C LYS A 65 -10.45 -6.98 -14.52
N SER A 66 -10.59 -7.74 -15.61
CA SER A 66 -9.47 -8.29 -16.36
C SER A 66 -9.11 -7.40 -17.54
N PHE A 67 -7.85 -7.45 -17.95
CA PHE A 67 -7.32 -6.74 -19.11
C PHE A 67 -6.70 -7.77 -20.06
N LYS A 68 -6.97 -7.63 -21.36
CA LYS A 68 -6.53 -8.61 -22.36
C LYS A 68 -5.01 -8.57 -22.59
N ASN A 69 -4.43 -7.38 -22.49
CA ASN A 69 -3.00 -7.15 -22.74
C ASN A 69 -2.54 -5.84 -22.06
N ALA A 70 -1.25 -5.54 -22.21
CA ALA A 70 -0.64 -4.33 -21.64
C ALA A 70 -1.21 -3.04 -22.23
N ASP A 71 -1.59 -3.03 -23.52
CA ASP A 71 -2.14 -1.83 -24.16
C ASP A 71 -3.51 -1.49 -23.53
N GLU A 72 -4.39 -2.47 -23.35
CA GLU A 72 -5.67 -2.24 -22.67
C GLU A 72 -5.46 -1.77 -21.22
N PHE A 73 -4.41 -2.24 -20.57
CA PHE A 73 -4.10 -1.86 -19.19
C PHE A 73 -3.50 -0.46 -19.08
N PHE A 74 -2.49 -0.13 -19.86
CA PHE A 74 -1.71 1.10 -19.71
C PHE A 74 -2.19 2.26 -20.59
N CYS A 75 -2.73 1.98 -21.79
CA CYS A 75 -3.07 3.03 -22.77
C CYS A 75 -4.51 3.58 -22.62
N ARG A 76 -5.13 3.38 -21.46
CA ARG A 76 -6.44 4.00 -21.15
C ARG A 76 -6.27 5.45 -20.68
N PRO A 77 -7.36 6.26 -20.69
CA PRO A 77 -7.35 7.60 -20.13
C PRO A 77 -6.83 7.62 -18.68
N ILE A 78 -6.01 8.62 -18.36
CA ILE A 78 -5.36 8.75 -17.02
C ILE A 78 -6.42 8.77 -15.91
N GLU A 79 -7.55 9.44 -16.11
CA GLU A 79 -8.65 9.51 -15.14
C GLU A 79 -9.27 8.13 -14.89
N GLU A 80 -9.44 7.32 -15.94
CA GLU A 80 -9.97 5.97 -15.82
C GLU A 80 -8.98 5.07 -15.06
N TYR A 81 -7.69 5.16 -15.39
CA TYR A 81 -6.65 4.40 -14.74
C TYR A 81 -6.53 4.78 -13.25
N THR A 82 -6.52 6.07 -12.96
CA THR A 82 -6.51 6.62 -11.60
C THR A 82 -7.70 6.11 -10.78
N LYS A 83 -8.90 6.24 -11.32
CA LYS A 83 -10.14 5.78 -10.67
C LYS A 83 -10.12 4.28 -10.40
N TRP A 84 -9.64 3.50 -11.36
CA TRP A 84 -9.53 2.05 -11.19
C TRP A 84 -8.55 1.68 -10.07
N LEU A 85 -7.37 2.30 -9.98
CA LEU A 85 -6.40 2.05 -8.91
C LEU A 85 -6.99 2.37 -7.53
N ILE A 86 -7.62 3.54 -7.38
CA ILE A 86 -8.24 3.96 -6.12
C ILE A 86 -9.34 3.00 -5.71
N ASN A 87 -10.23 2.63 -6.64
CA ASN A 87 -11.32 1.72 -6.35
C ASN A 87 -10.82 0.31 -6.04
N ASN A 88 -9.80 -0.17 -6.75
CA ASN A 88 -9.20 -1.49 -6.51
C ASN A 88 -8.68 -1.60 -5.06
N THR A 89 -7.90 -0.63 -4.61
CA THR A 89 -7.42 -0.57 -3.22
C THR A 89 -8.56 -0.49 -2.21
N ARG A 90 -9.59 0.31 -2.50
CA ARG A 90 -10.75 0.46 -1.63
C ARG A 90 -11.57 -0.83 -1.52
N GLU A 91 -11.78 -1.52 -2.64
CA GLU A 91 -12.51 -2.79 -2.69
C GLU A 91 -11.76 -3.89 -1.96
N GLN A 92 -10.42 -3.90 -2.02
CA GLN A 92 -9.58 -4.87 -1.29
C GLN A 92 -9.62 -4.64 0.22
N LEU A 93 -9.80 -3.41 0.68
CA LEU A 93 -9.68 -3.06 2.10
C LEU A 93 -10.65 -3.84 3.00
N ASP A 94 -11.85 -4.16 2.52
CA ASP A 94 -12.81 -4.94 3.30
C ASP A 94 -12.30 -6.37 3.59
N PHE A 95 -11.64 -7.00 2.62
CA PHE A 95 -11.00 -8.32 2.82
C PHE A 95 -9.83 -8.21 3.80
N VAL A 96 -9.00 -7.18 3.63
CA VAL A 96 -7.85 -6.92 4.52
C VAL A 96 -8.31 -6.77 5.97
N ILE A 97 -9.36 -5.99 6.24
CA ILE A 97 -9.92 -5.80 7.57
C ILE A 97 -10.35 -7.14 8.19
N LEU A 98 -11.06 -7.98 7.44
CA LEU A 98 -11.51 -9.28 7.94
C LEU A 98 -10.34 -10.22 8.24
N ASP A 99 -9.33 -10.24 7.38
CA ASP A 99 -8.13 -11.04 7.62
C ASP A 99 -7.36 -10.57 8.84
N LEU A 100 -7.17 -9.25 8.98
CA LEU A 100 -6.47 -8.67 10.13
C LEU A 100 -7.20 -8.95 11.44
N ILE A 101 -8.53 -8.84 11.49
CA ILE A 101 -9.33 -9.20 12.66
C ILE A 101 -9.11 -10.67 13.04
N ARG A 102 -9.12 -11.57 12.05
CA ARG A 102 -8.90 -13.00 12.28
C ARG A 102 -7.49 -13.30 12.81
N LEU A 103 -6.47 -12.70 12.19
CA LEU A 103 -5.07 -12.98 12.49
C LEU A 103 -4.62 -12.36 13.81
N SER A 104 -5.14 -11.18 14.17
CA SER A 104 -4.69 -10.43 15.35
C SER A 104 -5.34 -10.80 16.67
N GLN A 105 -6.20 -11.83 16.71
CA GLN A 105 -6.93 -12.21 17.93
C GLN A 105 -6.00 -12.56 19.10
N ASN A 106 -4.91 -13.29 18.83
CA ASN A 106 -4.03 -13.82 19.87
C ASN A 106 -2.55 -13.46 19.66
N GLN A 107 -2.24 -12.59 18.71
CA GLN A 107 -0.87 -12.27 18.34
C GLN A 107 -0.76 -10.89 17.70
N THR A 108 0.43 -10.32 17.73
CA THR A 108 0.72 -9.06 17.06
C THR A 108 0.89 -9.28 15.55
N VAL A 109 0.21 -8.47 14.77
CA VAL A 109 0.29 -8.47 13.29
C VAL A 109 0.88 -7.16 12.83
N LEU A 110 1.89 -7.22 11.98
CA LEU A 110 2.47 -6.09 11.30
C LEU A 110 1.92 -6.06 9.87
N CYS A 111 1.09 -5.08 9.57
CA CYS A 111 0.43 -4.93 8.27
C CYS A 111 1.24 -4.00 7.36
N ASP A 112 1.81 -4.55 6.29
CA ASP A 112 2.39 -3.78 5.17
C ASP A 112 1.28 -3.50 4.16
N CYS A 113 0.91 -2.22 4.02
CA CYS A 113 -0.25 -1.83 3.25
C CYS A 113 -0.13 -0.43 2.64
N HIS A 114 -1.17 -0.03 1.93
CA HIS A 114 -1.36 1.34 1.45
C HIS A 114 -2.67 1.89 2.01
N LEU A 115 -2.59 2.66 3.10
CA LEU A 115 -3.75 3.33 3.70
C LEU A 115 -3.75 4.81 3.36
N THR A 116 -4.92 5.35 3.08
CA THR A 116 -5.14 6.80 3.11
C THR A 116 -5.24 7.28 4.56
N ILE A 117 -5.11 8.59 4.79
CA ILE A 117 -5.30 9.19 6.12
C ILE A 117 -6.69 8.86 6.66
N GLU A 118 -7.72 9.00 5.81
CA GLU A 118 -9.12 8.74 6.18
C GLU A 118 -9.37 7.26 6.54
N ALA A 119 -8.64 6.34 5.93
CA ALA A 119 -8.72 4.92 6.29
C ALA A 119 -7.98 4.65 7.61
N ALA A 120 -6.81 5.25 7.82
CA ALA A 120 -6.07 5.13 9.07
C ALA A 120 -6.88 5.66 10.27
N ASP A 121 -7.54 6.82 10.12
CA ASP A 121 -8.40 7.41 11.16
C ASP A 121 -9.50 6.45 11.66
N LYS A 122 -10.01 5.59 10.76
CA LYS A 122 -11.06 4.61 11.09
C LYS A 122 -10.54 3.32 11.69
N LEU A 123 -9.36 2.89 11.27
CA LEU A 123 -8.86 1.54 11.57
C LEU A 123 -7.96 1.48 12.79
N THR A 124 -7.27 2.57 13.13
CA THR A 124 -6.22 2.53 14.16
C THR A 124 -6.07 3.86 14.88
N ASP A 125 -5.27 3.85 15.94
CA ASP A 125 -4.82 5.05 16.62
C ASP A 125 -3.44 5.48 16.12
N VAL A 126 -3.11 6.74 16.31
CA VAL A 126 -1.85 7.35 15.82
C VAL A 126 -0.60 6.61 16.29
N SER A 127 -0.64 5.98 17.48
CA SER A 127 0.48 5.22 18.06
C SER A 127 0.73 3.86 17.39
N ARG A 128 -0.15 3.40 16.51
CA ARG A 128 -0.06 2.08 15.87
C ARG A 128 0.02 2.15 14.34
N VAL A 129 0.33 3.33 13.80
CA VAL A 129 0.54 3.52 12.37
C VAL A 129 1.74 4.42 12.12
N VAL A 130 2.56 4.05 11.15
CA VAL A 130 3.64 4.89 10.62
C VAL A 130 3.53 4.97 9.10
N PHE A 131 3.74 6.17 8.58
CA PHE A 131 3.80 6.41 7.14
C PHE A 131 5.25 6.51 6.69
N LEU A 132 5.70 5.54 5.89
CA LEU A 132 7.00 5.59 5.22
C LEU A 132 6.80 6.18 3.83
N ILE A 133 7.39 7.33 3.59
CA ILE A 133 7.17 8.09 2.36
C ILE A 133 8.46 8.31 1.58
N LYS A 134 8.33 8.43 0.26
CA LYS A 134 9.38 8.92 -0.65
C LYS A 134 8.77 9.99 -1.56
N ASN A 135 9.55 11.01 -1.87
CA ASN A 135 9.13 12.02 -2.84
C ASN A 135 8.81 11.36 -4.20
N PRO A 136 7.65 11.61 -4.80
CA PRO A 136 7.21 10.92 -6.02
C PRO A 136 7.84 11.43 -7.33
N SER A 137 8.90 12.25 -7.27
CA SER A 137 9.52 12.86 -8.47
C SER A 137 10.00 11.82 -9.51
N ASN A 138 10.61 10.71 -9.07
CA ASN A 138 11.20 9.67 -9.93
C ASN A 138 10.49 8.30 -9.73
N LEU A 139 9.20 8.32 -9.48
CA LEU A 139 8.47 7.14 -9.00
C LEU A 139 8.52 5.94 -9.95
N ILE A 140 8.38 6.14 -11.26
CA ILE A 140 8.38 5.03 -12.22
C ILE A 140 9.76 4.41 -12.37
N GLU A 141 10.83 5.21 -12.43
CA GLU A 141 12.19 4.67 -12.48
C GLU A 141 12.48 3.85 -11.22
N ASP A 142 12.16 4.40 -10.06
CA ASP A 142 12.31 3.71 -8.80
C ASP A 142 11.49 2.41 -8.74
N TYR A 143 10.28 2.41 -9.30
CA TYR A 143 9.38 1.26 -9.28
C TYR A 143 9.82 0.15 -10.23
N CYS A 144 10.22 0.51 -11.46
CA CYS A 144 10.68 -0.44 -12.47
C CYS A 144 12.06 -1.04 -12.17
N ASN A 145 12.92 -0.31 -11.44
CA ASN A 145 14.27 -0.75 -11.11
C ASN A 145 14.32 -1.70 -9.88
N ARG A 146 13.19 -1.98 -9.26
CA ARG A 146 13.11 -2.91 -8.13
C ARG A 146 13.11 -4.36 -8.63
N ALA A 147 13.96 -5.19 -8.03
CA ALA A 147 14.07 -6.62 -8.38
C ALA A 147 12.75 -7.40 -8.14
N ASP A 148 11.95 -6.98 -7.15
CA ASP A 148 10.67 -7.59 -6.83
C ASP A 148 9.52 -7.12 -7.75
N HIS A 149 9.76 -6.19 -8.68
CA HIS A 149 8.79 -5.66 -9.65
C HIS A 149 9.09 -6.07 -11.11
N GLN A 150 9.86 -7.11 -11.32
CA GLN A 150 10.21 -7.59 -12.67
C GLN A 150 8.94 -7.89 -13.49
N ASN A 151 7.94 -8.55 -12.91
CA ASN A 151 6.68 -8.85 -13.58
C ASN A 151 5.96 -7.59 -14.08
N PHE A 152 6.00 -6.48 -13.33
CA PHE A 152 5.44 -5.20 -13.77
C PHE A 152 6.24 -4.61 -14.93
N SER A 153 7.57 -4.66 -14.84
CA SER A 153 8.46 -4.20 -15.92
C SER A 153 8.27 -5.02 -17.19
N ASP A 154 8.15 -6.34 -17.08
CA ASP A 154 7.90 -7.21 -18.22
C ASP A 154 6.53 -6.95 -18.85
N PHE A 155 5.52 -6.73 -18.02
CA PHE A 155 4.17 -6.44 -18.49
C PHE A 155 4.11 -5.09 -19.23
N ILE A 156 4.68 -4.01 -18.70
CA ILE A 156 4.70 -2.71 -19.38
C ILE A 156 5.51 -2.76 -20.68
N ASN A 157 6.61 -3.52 -20.71
CA ASN A 157 7.43 -3.72 -21.89
C ASN A 157 6.76 -4.60 -22.97
N SER A 158 5.69 -5.32 -22.64
CA SER A 158 4.89 -6.07 -23.60
C SER A 158 3.84 -5.23 -24.35
N SER A 159 3.72 -3.92 -24.03
CA SER A 159 2.88 -2.99 -24.76
C SER A 159 3.40 -2.75 -26.19
N THR A 160 2.50 -2.54 -27.14
CA THR A 160 2.86 -2.20 -28.53
C THR A 160 3.52 -0.82 -28.63
N ASN A 161 3.19 0.09 -27.71
CA ASN A 161 3.85 1.39 -27.54
C ASN A 161 4.33 1.53 -26.08
N VAL A 162 5.53 1.07 -25.82
CA VAL A 162 6.13 1.03 -24.47
C VAL A 162 6.31 2.43 -23.88
N ASP A 163 6.65 3.43 -24.73
CA ASP A 163 6.87 4.80 -24.25
C ASP A 163 5.57 5.44 -23.76
N ASP A 164 4.47 5.28 -24.51
CA ASP A 164 3.15 5.76 -24.09
C ASP A 164 2.64 5.02 -22.85
N ALA A 165 2.85 3.71 -22.78
CA ALA A 165 2.51 2.92 -21.62
C ALA A 165 3.24 3.39 -20.36
N LYS A 166 4.56 3.62 -20.46
CA LYS A 166 5.39 4.18 -19.37
C LYS A 166 4.95 5.59 -19.00
N LEU A 167 4.67 6.44 -19.98
CA LEU A 167 4.23 7.82 -19.75
C LEU A 167 2.89 7.86 -19.01
N THR A 168 1.92 7.05 -19.42
CA THR A 168 0.59 6.98 -18.79
C THR A 168 0.68 6.42 -17.38
N ALA A 169 1.41 5.32 -17.18
CA ALA A 169 1.64 4.76 -15.86
C ALA A 169 2.32 5.77 -14.92
N ASN A 170 3.37 6.46 -15.40
CA ASN A 170 4.08 7.47 -14.62
C ASN A 170 3.17 8.63 -14.21
N ARG A 171 2.42 9.19 -15.14
CA ARG A 171 1.49 10.29 -14.84
C ARG A 171 0.43 9.87 -13.83
N THR A 172 -0.17 8.71 -14.02
CA THR A 172 -1.20 8.18 -13.12
C THR A 172 -0.65 7.97 -11.70
N LEU A 173 0.46 7.24 -11.57
CA LEU A 173 1.07 6.97 -10.27
C LEU A 173 1.60 8.24 -9.62
N LYS A 174 2.19 9.15 -10.37
CA LYS A 174 2.68 10.43 -9.84
C LYS A 174 1.54 11.29 -9.30
N ASN A 175 0.42 11.41 -10.02
CA ASN A 175 -0.72 12.21 -9.59
C ASN A 175 -1.28 11.70 -8.27
N ILE A 176 -1.57 10.39 -8.17
CA ILE A 176 -2.11 9.78 -6.95
C ILE A 176 -1.13 9.96 -5.78
N ASN A 177 0.14 9.65 -6.01
CA ASN A 177 1.13 9.63 -4.93
C ASN A 177 1.60 11.03 -4.51
N THR A 178 1.57 12.03 -5.38
CA THR A 178 1.86 13.41 -5.03
C THR A 178 0.81 13.95 -4.04
N GLU A 179 -0.47 13.74 -4.33
CA GLU A 179 -1.54 14.15 -3.43
C GLU A 179 -1.42 13.44 -2.07
N HIS A 180 -1.23 12.13 -2.10
CA HIS A 180 -1.09 11.32 -0.89
C HIS A 180 0.13 11.72 -0.04
N TYR A 181 1.28 11.95 -0.68
CA TYR A 181 2.50 12.44 -0.03
C TYR A 181 2.28 13.76 0.71
N HIS A 182 1.63 14.74 0.07
CA HIS A 182 1.33 16.02 0.70
C HIS A 182 0.31 15.89 1.84
N LYS A 183 -0.72 15.07 1.69
CA LYS A 183 -1.69 14.77 2.76
C LYS A 183 -0.99 14.17 3.98
N ILE A 184 -0.08 13.21 3.79
CA ILE A 184 0.67 12.61 4.89
C ILE A 184 1.54 13.64 5.60
N LYS A 185 2.30 14.45 4.87
CA LYS A 185 3.18 15.47 5.47
C LYS A 185 2.43 16.55 6.27
N ASN A 186 1.18 16.82 5.90
CA ASN A 186 0.32 17.79 6.58
C ASN A 186 -0.61 17.14 7.62
N SER A 187 -0.51 15.83 7.83
CA SER A 187 -1.34 15.11 8.79
C SER A 187 -0.75 15.15 10.21
N HIS A 188 -1.52 14.66 11.16
CA HIS A 188 -1.09 14.47 12.56
C HIS A 188 -0.36 13.14 12.81
N TYR A 189 -0.21 12.31 11.77
CA TYR A 189 0.45 11.02 11.87
C TYR A 189 1.97 11.14 11.88
N PHE A 190 2.62 10.17 12.50
CA PHE A 190 4.06 10.02 12.41
C PHE A 190 4.45 9.49 11.03
N TRP A 191 5.39 10.18 10.38
CA TRP A 191 5.92 9.79 9.08
C TRP A 191 7.45 9.90 9.03
N ILE A 192 8.05 9.07 8.20
CA ILE A 192 9.49 9.07 7.92
C ILE A 192 9.67 9.18 6.41
N GLU A 193 10.41 10.17 5.96
CA GLU A 193 10.74 10.35 4.56
C GLU A 193 12.08 9.67 4.25
N ARG A 194 12.04 8.73 3.30
CA ARG A 194 13.23 8.07 2.78
C ARG A 194 13.97 9.00 1.82
N ASN A 195 15.26 9.18 2.07
CA ASN A 195 16.22 9.84 1.19
C ASN A 195 17.41 8.91 0.88
N GLU A 196 18.36 9.38 0.10
CA GLU A 196 19.54 8.60 -0.32
C GLU A 196 20.43 8.13 0.84
N ASN A 197 20.43 8.85 1.95
CA ASN A 197 21.23 8.51 3.13
C ASN A 197 20.46 7.68 4.17
N SER A 198 19.19 7.35 3.91
CA SER A 198 18.36 6.60 4.85
C SER A 198 18.80 5.14 4.90
N THR A 199 19.13 4.64 6.08
CA THR A 199 19.39 3.22 6.30
C THR A 199 18.14 2.50 6.80
N VAL A 200 18.11 1.18 6.61
CA VAL A 200 17.01 0.34 7.13
C VAL A 200 17.05 0.33 8.64
N GLU A 201 18.22 0.23 9.23
CA GLU A 201 18.47 0.16 10.68
C GLU A 201 17.94 1.41 11.40
N GLU A 202 18.27 2.61 10.87
CA GLU A 202 17.77 3.88 11.42
C GLU A 202 16.25 4.00 11.30
N THR A 203 15.68 3.53 10.18
CA THR A 203 14.23 3.57 9.98
C THR A 203 13.53 2.61 10.94
N VAL A 204 14.04 1.39 11.07
CA VAL A 204 13.55 0.39 12.04
C VAL A 204 13.58 0.97 13.45
N TYR A 205 14.71 1.55 13.87
CA TYR A 205 14.82 2.16 15.19
C TYR A 205 13.77 3.26 15.44
N LYS A 206 13.56 4.17 14.48
CA LYS A 206 12.55 5.23 14.62
C LYS A 206 11.13 4.68 14.71
N VAL A 207 10.83 3.60 13.96
CA VAL A 207 9.53 2.94 14.01
C VAL A 207 9.32 2.25 15.37
N GLU A 208 10.33 1.58 15.91
CA GLU A 208 10.28 0.96 17.25
C GLU A 208 10.04 2.01 18.35
N GLN A 209 10.73 3.14 18.28
CA GLN A 209 10.49 4.23 19.24
C GLN A 209 9.05 4.76 19.16
N HIS A 210 8.49 4.89 17.95
CA HIS A 210 7.12 5.34 17.77
C HIS A 210 6.10 4.32 18.26
N PHE A 211 6.34 3.03 18.04
CA PHE A 211 5.45 1.95 18.49
C PHE A 211 5.68 1.52 19.95
N HIS A 212 6.68 2.09 20.62
CA HIS A 212 7.08 1.74 22.00
C HIS A 212 7.49 0.28 22.16
N TRP A 213 8.24 -0.25 21.21
CA TRP A 213 8.79 -1.61 21.21
C TRP A 213 10.23 -1.69 21.74
#